data_1d59c3b456a9098926da8ecd5ffe5893
#
_entry.id   1d59c3b456a9098926da8ecd5ffe5893
#
_cell.length_a   1.000
_cell.length_b   1.000
_cell.length_c   1.000
_cell.angle_alpha   90.00
_cell.angle_beta   90.00
_cell.angle_gamma   90.00
#
_symmetry.space_group_name_H-M   'P 1'
#
loop_
_entity.id
_entity.type
_entity.pdbx_description
1 polymer ?
#
loop_
_entity_poly.entity_id
_entity_poly.type
_entity_poly.pdbx_seq_one_letter_code
_entity_poly.pdbx_strand_id
1 'polypeptide(L)'
;MGLKRTVRNTLCWSLASGLILLGYIKRTRQKALRDNAIISFYFHNPNRKLFRKLVAWFKDNGYTIISYDELIDIINKKIACPGGAVWISLDDGWKENLDNVIPVVVEYNIPVTFYICTDAVENGMFWWTKAKASSRLLPRELRQAEALRRLPEQQRKQIINQLNQLTPPDAYEREAMTVDDVRYISSLPQVTIGSHTISHPVLPNCTDSEIDYEMGESKKKLEDWTGKPVKSFSYPNGVFNGNERQFLEKHGYELAVTDEGRFADLNDDCYLFPRADIMDDGSFAENLCHALNVWEPVIKRFKRIIKLGR
;
A
#
# COMPACT_ATOMS: atom_id res chain seq x y z
N MET A 1 18.22 13.52 -11.59
CA MET A 1 17.52 12.64 -10.63
C MET A 1 18.23 11.28 -10.42
N GLY A 2 18.93 10.74 -11.41
CA GLY A 2 19.59 9.43 -11.37
C GLY A 2 20.63 9.20 -10.27
N LEU A 3 21.63 10.08 -10.11
CA LEU A 3 22.79 9.85 -9.24
C LEU A 3 22.43 9.75 -7.75
N LYS A 4 21.55 10.62 -7.24
CA LYS A 4 21.09 10.58 -5.83
C LYS A 4 20.36 9.27 -5.51
N ARG A 5 19.52 8.81 -6.45
CA ARG A 5 18.76 7.55 -6.31
C ARG A 5 19.70 6.34 -6.33
N THR A 6 20.67 6.32 -7.25
CA THR A 6 21.68 5.24 -7.32
C THR A 6 22.50 5.15 -6.04
N VAL A 7 22.98 6.29 -5.51
CA VAL A 7 23.73 6.33 -4.24
C VAL A 7 22.88 5.83 -3.08
N ARG A 8 21.63 6.29 -2.97
CA ARG A 8 20.67 5.80 -1.94
C ARG A 8 20.50 4.28 -2.04
N ASN A 9 20.21 3.77 -3.22
CA ASN A 9 19.95 2.34 -3.42
C ASN A 9 21.18 1.47 -3.12
N THR A 10 22.38 1.94 -3.47
CA THR A 10 23.63 1.25 -3.12
C THR A 10 23.88 1.21 -1.61
N LEU A 11 23.68 2.32 -0.92
CA LEU A 11 23.83 2.40 0.54
C LEU A 11 22.81 1.50 1.26
N CYS A 12 21.54 1.55 0.85
CA CYS A 12 20.47 0.72 1.43
C CYS A 12 20.74 -0.77 1.17
N TRP A 13 21.17 -1.15 -0.05
CA TRP A 13 21.56 -2.51 -0.36
C TRP A 13 22.72 -2.99 0.50
N SER A 14 23.78 -2.17 0.68
CA SER A 14 24.94 -2.53 1.49
C SER A 14 24.57 -2.73 2.96
N LEU A 15 23.78 -1.82 3.53
CA LEU A 15 23.29 -1.93 4.90
C LEU A 15 22.42 -3.17 5.09
N ALA A 16 21.44 -3.38 4.20
CA ALA A 16 20.55 -4.54 4.27
C ALA A 16 21.33 -5.86 4.14
N SER A 17 22.29 -5.94 3.21
CA SER A 17 23.15 -7.11 3.05
C SER A 17 23.98 -7.38 4.31
N GLY A 18 24.51 -6.34 4.95
CA GLY A 18 25.20 -6.44 6.25
C GLY A 18 24.28 -6.99 7.34
N LEU A 19 23.03 -6.52 7.45
CA LEU A 19 22.06 -7.02 8.42
C LEU A 19 21.71 -8.49 8.19
N ILE A 20 21.59 -8.91 6.93
CA ILE A 20 21.36 -10.32 6.56
C ILE A 20 22.54 -11.17 6.99
N LEU A 21 23.78 -10.77 6.67
CA LEU A 21 25.01 -11.49 7.04
C LEU A 21 25.19 -11.60 8.56
N LEU A 22 24.81 -10.57 9.33
CA LEU A 22 24.81 -10.56 10.79
C LEU A 22 23.68 -11.43 11.41
N GLY A 23 22.86 -12.08 10.58
CA GLY A 23 21.85 -13.03 11.01
C GLY A 23 20.56 -12.39 11.56
N TYR A 24 20.30 -11.08 11.33
CA TYR A 24 19.06 -10.43 11.77
C TYR A 24 17.83 -11.10 11.14
N ILE A 25 17.86 -11.37 9.84
CA ILE A 25 16.78 -12.07 9.13
C ILE A 25 16.52 -13.45 9.73
N LYS A 26 17.58 -14.22 10.02
CA LYS A 26 17.45 -15.55 10.61
C LYS A 26 16.77 -15.48 12.00
N ARG A 27 17.15 -14.52 12.84
CA ARG A 27 16.56 -14.31 14.17
C ARG A 27 15.08 -13.90 14.07
N THR A 28 14.77 -12.94 13.23
CA THR A 28 13.39 -12.47 13.03
C THR A 28 12.52 -13.57 12.42
N ARG A 29 13.04 -14.35 11.47
CA ARG A 29 12.35 -15.52 10.93
C ARG A 29 11.99 -16.52 12.02
N GLN A 30 12.94 -16.88 12.89
CA GLN A 30 12.68 -17.81 13.99
C GLN A 30 11.59 -17.29 14.95
N LYS A 31 11.56 -15.99 15.18
CA LYS A 31 10.51 -15.32 15.97
C LYS A 31 9.17 -15.40 15.24
N ALA A 32 9.09 -14.93 14.01
CA ALA A 32 7.86 -14.90 13.22
C ALA A 32 7.21 -16.28 13.02
N LEU A 33 8.03 -17.35 12.91
CA LEU A 33 7.53 -18.73 12.78
C LEU A 33 7.01 -19.33 14.11
N ARG A 34 7.36 -18.73 15.25
CA ARG A 34 6.91 -19.20 16.59
C ARG A 34 5.78 -18.37 17.16
N ASP A 35 5.80 -17.09 16.92
CA ASP A 35 4.85 -16.14 17.47
C ASP A 35 3.58 -16.12 16.59
N ASN A 36 2.43 -15.85 17.20
CA ASN A 36 1.16 -15.64 16.50
C ASN A 36 1.10 -14.23 15.89
N ALA A 37 2.19 -13.79 15.28
CA ALA A 37 2.28 -12.47 14.62
C ALA A 37 2.10 -12.63 13.11
N ILE A 38 1.41 -11.70 12.51
CA ILE A 38 1.19 -11.65 11.06
C ILE A 38 2.18 -10.66 10.46
N ILE A 39 2.94 -11.12 9.47
CA ILE A 39 3.76 -10.29 8.62
C ILE A 39 2.84 -9.69 7.57
N SER A 40 2.64 -8.38 7.62
CA SER A 40 1.83 -7.65 6.66
C SER A 40 2.67 -6.62 5.94
N PHE A 41 2.63 -6.62 4.61
CA PHE A 41 3.34 -5.63 3.81
C PHE A 41 2.61 -5.31 2.50
N TYR A 42 2.93 -4.16 1.94
CA TYR A 42 2.30 -3.70 0.72
C TYR A 42 3.28 -3.11 -0.29
N PHE A 43 2.86 -3.09 -1.54
CA PHE A 43 3.52 -2.46 -2.67
C PHE A 43 2.57 -1.45 -3.32
N HIS A 44 3.12 -0.59 -4.16
CA HIS A 44 2.33 0.19 -5.11
C HIS A 44 2.49 -0.38 -6.53
N ASN A 45 3.71 -0.32 -7.07
CA ASN A 45 4.01 -0.72 -8.45
C ASN A 45 5.35 -1.46 -8.55
N PRO A 46 5.48 -2.68 -7.98
CA PRO A 46 6.71 -3.44 -8.01
C PRO A 46 7.01 -3.97 -9.41
N ASN A 47 8.29 -4.06 -9.76
CA ASN A 47 8.65 -4.83 -10.93
C ASN A 47 8.49 -6.35 -10.68
N ARG A 48 8.15 -7.10 -11.75
CA ARG A 48 7.87 -8.55 -11.67
C ARG A 48 8.99 -9.35 -11.01
N LYS A 49 10.26 -9.01 -11.27
CA LYS A 49 11.42 -9.74 -10.73
C LYS A 49 11.53 -9.60 -9.21
N LEU A 50 11.31 -8.40 -8.69
CA LEU A 50 11.33 -8.13 -7.26
C LEU A 50 10.17 -8.85 -6.56
N PHE A 51 8.94 -8.69 -7.05
CA PHE A 51 7.76 -9.30 -6.49
C PHE A 51 7.89 -10.83 -6.46
N ARG A 52 8.23 -11.46 -7.60
CA ARG A 52 8.48 -12.90 -7.70
C ARG A 52 9.53 -13.37 -6.70
N LYS A 53 10.65 -12.64 -6.57
CA LYS A 53 11.74 -13.03 -5.69
C LYS A 53 11.35 -12.99 -4.21
N LEU A 54 10.53 -12.00 -3.81
CA LEU A 54 10.01 -11.93 -2.44
C LEU A 54 9.02 -13.06 -2.17
N VAL A 55 8.05 -13.28 -3.06
CA VAL A 55 7.09 -14.39 -2.95
C VAL A 55 7.79 -15.74 -2.83
N ALA A 56 8.72 -16.03 -3.75
CA ALA A 56 9.49 -17.26 -3.74
C ALA A 56 10.23 -17.43 -2.41
N TRP A 57 10.90 -16.37 -1.93
CA TRP A 57 11.64 -16.44 -0.68
C TRP A 57 10.74 -16.77 0.51
N PHE A 58 9.56 -16.15 0.64
CA PHE A 58 8.63 -16.47 1.71
C PHE A 58 8.17 -17.93 1.64
N LYS A 59 7.78 -18.42 0.47
CA LYS A 59 7.38 -19.83 0.28
C LYS A 59 8.51 -20.81 0.60
N ASP A 60 9.72 -20.57 0.10
CA ASP A 60 10.88 -21.43 0.30
C ASP A 60 11.38 -21.43 1.75
N ASN A 61 11.01 -20.44 2.55
CA ASN A 61 11.40 -20.32 3.95
C ASN A 61 10.29 -20.71 4.95
N GLY A 62 9.24 -21.40 4.50
CA GLY A 62 8.23 -22.01 5.37
C GLY A 62 7.19 -21.02 5.92
N TYR A 63 6.96 -19.90 5.20
CA TYR A 63 5.88 -18.98 5.52
C TYR A 63 4.59 -19.37 4.78
N THR A 64 3.45 -19.05 5.40
CA THR A 64 2.12 -19.25 4.82
C THR A 64 1.56 -17.92 4.36
N ILE A 65 1.39 -17.74 3.05
CA ILE A 65 0.74 -16.54 2.51
C ILE A 65 -0.77 -16.76 2.64
N ILE A 66 -1.43 -15.89 3.42
CA ILE A 66 -2.85 -15.98 3.78
C ILE A 66 -3.71 -15.03 2.96
N SER A 67 -4.95 -15.42 2.71
CA SER A 67 -5.98 -14.59 2.06
C SER A 67 -6.56 -13.56 3.03
N TYR A 68 -7.34 -12.62 2.49
CA TYR A 68 -8.12 -11.68 3.28
C TYR A 68 -9.10 -12.40 4.21
N ASP A 69 -9.81 -13.40 3.71
CA ASP A 69 -10.80 -14.13 4.50
C ASP A 69 -10.13 -14.91 5.64
N GLU A 70 -8.99 -15.56 5.38
CA GLU A 70 -8.19 -16.21 6.43
C GLU A 70 -7.67 -15.19 7.46
N LEU A 71 -7.23 -13.99 7.01
CA LEU A 71 -6.81 -12.92 7.91
C LEU A 71 -7.95 -12.52 8.86
N ILE A 72 -9.16 -12.29 8.33
CA ILE A 72 -10.33 -11.92 9.13
C ILE A 72 -10.74 -13.05 10.08
N ASP A 73 -10.67 -14.29 9.64
CA ASP A 73 -10.99 -15.44 10.50
C ASP A 73 -9.94 -15.63 11.61
N ILE A 74 -8.67 -15.33 11.35
CA ILE A 74 -7.61 -15.33 12.37
C ILE A 74 -7.84 -14.20 13.39
N ILE A 75 -8.10 -12.97 12.94
CA ILE A 75 -8.38 -11.80 13.81
C ILE A 75 -9.59 -12.09 14.70
N ASN A 76 -10.64 -12.69 14.13
CA ASN A 76 -11.85 -13.07 14.84
C ASN A 76 -11.71 -14.37 15.67
N LYS A 77 -10.51 -14.96 15.73
CA LYS A 77 -10.21 -16.18 16.49
C LYS A 77 -11.04 -17.40 16.06
N LYS A 78 -11.53 -17.43 14.82
CA LYS A 78 -12.26 -18.60 14.27
C LYS A 78 -11.33 -19.71 13.82
N ILE A 79 -10.12 -19.33 13.37
CA ILE A 79 -9.03 -20.27 13.02
C ILE A 79 -7.74 -19.85 13.73
N ALA A 80 -6.84 -20.81 13.95
CA ALA A 80 -5.54 -20.54 14.52
C ALA A 80 -4.65 -19.79 13.50
N CYS A 81 -3.86 -18.83 13.98
CA CYS A 81 -2.86 -18.17 13.15
C CYS A 81 -1.73 -19.17 12.82
N PRO A 82 -1.44 -19.46 11.54
CA PRO A 82 -0.31 -20.28 11.19
C PRO A 82 1.01 -19.59 11.55
N GLY A 83 1.98 -20.34 12.05
CA GLY A 83 3.32 -19.79 12.27
C GLY A 83 3.90 -19.25 10.97
N GLY A 84 4.33 -17.97 10.99
CA GLY A 84 4.83 -17.32 9.78
C GLY A 84 3.73 -16.92 8.80
N ALA A 85 2.56 -16.52 9.27
CA ALA A 85 1.52 -15.95 8.44
C ALA A 85 2.02 -14.68 7.74
N VAL A 86 1.79 -14.58 6.43
CA VAL A 86 2.14 -13.43 5.60
C VAL A 86 0.91 -12.96 4.83
N TRP A 87 0.60 -11.68 4.92
CA TRP A 87 -0.46 -11.07 4.14
C TRP A 87 0.10 -9.98 3.23
N ILE A 88 -0.25 -10.06 1.94
CA ILE A 88 0.31 -9.20 0.89
C ILE A 88 -0.80 -8.34 0.30
N SER A 89 -0.55 -7.05 0.18
CA SER A 89 -1.45 -6.12 -0.49
C SER A 89 -0.75 -5.20 -1.48
N LEU A 90 -1.54 -4.57 -2.35
CA LEU A 90 -1.10 -3.60 -3.34
C LEU A 90 -2.05 -2.41 -3.30
N ASP A 91 -1.49 -1.20 -3.27
CA ASP A 91 -2.28 0.03 -3.17
C ASP A 91 -2.37 0.76 -4.53
N ASP A 92 -3.29 1.70 -4.62
CA ASP A 92 -3.60 2.61 -5.73
C ASP A 92 -4.33 1.98 -6.92
N GLY A 93 -3.96 0.80 -7.39
CA GLY A 93 -4.51 0.21 -8.62
C GLY A 93 -3.69 0.57 -9.88
N TRP A 94 -2.36 0.49 -9.81
CA TRP A 94 -1.46 0.71 -10.94
C TRP A 94 -1.65 -0.33 -12.05
N LYS A 95 -1.73 0.14 -13.31
CA LYS A 95 -1.95 -0.70 -14.49
C LYS A 95 -0.84 -1.75 -14.68
N GLU A 96 0.41 -1.39 -14.44
CA GLU A 96 1.55 -2.30 -14.59
C GLU A 96 1.47 -3.54 -13.67
N ASN A 97 0.64 -3.50 -12.63
CA ASN A 97 0.42 -4.68 -11.78
C ASN A 97 -0.24 -5.85 -12.53
N LEU A 98 -0.97 -5.58 -13.62
CA LEU A 98 -1.50 -6.62 -14.50
C LEU A 98 -0.38 -7.47 -15.12
N ASP A 99 0.73 -6.84 -15.48
CA ASP A 99 1.87 -7.52 -16.08
C ASP A 99 2.88 -7.98 -15.02
N ASN A 100 3.08 -7.21 -13.96
CA ASN A 100 4.15 -7.45 -13.00
C ASN A 100 3.73 -8.37 -11.86
N VAL A 101 2.49 -8.27 -11.38
CA VAL A 101 2.01 -8.94 -10.16
C VAL A 101 1.11 -10.12 -10.49
N ILE A 102 0.06 -9.92 -11.31
CA ILE A 102 -0.95 -10.95 -11.58
C ILE A 102 -0.35 -12.26 -12.11
N PRO A 103 0.62 -12.27 -13.06
CA PRO A 103 1.23 -13.53 -13.51
C PRO A 103 1.95 -14.30 -12.40
N VAL A 104 2.55 -13.59 -11.43
CA VAL A 104 3.22 -14.22 -10.29
C VAL A 104 2.19 -14.76 -9.28
N VAL A 105 1.11 -14.01 -9.03
CA VAL A 105 -0.01 -14.43 -8.19
C VAL A 105 -0.61 -15.75 -8.68
N VAL A 106 -0.86 -15.84 -9.98
CA VAL A 106 -1.40 -17.06 -10.62
C VAL A 106 -0.38 -18.20 -10.60
N GLU A 107 0.88 -17.94 -10.98
CA GLU A 107 1.95 -18.94 -11.03
C GLU A 107 2.20 -19.60 -9.67
N TYR A 108 2.28 -18.79 -8.61
CA TYR A 108 2.53 -19.28 -7.26
C TYR A 108 1.26 -19.68 -6.50
N ASN A 109 0.09 -19.44 -7.09
CA ASN A 109 -1.23 -19.63 -6.48
C ASN A 109 -1.29 -19.01 -5.08
N ILE A 110 -0.99 -17.70 -4.97
CA ILE A 110 -0.95 -16.97 -3.70
C ILE A 110 -2.07 -15.94 -3.63
N PRO A 111 -2.70 -15.74 -2.47
CA PRO A 111 -3.68 -14.69 -2.28
C PRO A 111 -3.02 -13.32 -2.15
N VAL A 112 -3.69 -12.28 -2.69
CA VAL A 112 -3.31 -10.87 -2.55
C VAL A 112 -4.55 -9.98 -2.47
N THR A 113 -4.41 -8.82 -1.81
CA THR A 113 -5.47 -7.81 -1.73
C THR A 113 -5.05 -6.55 -2.50
N PHE A 114 -5.90 -6.07 -3.40
CA PHE A 114 -5.70 -4.80 -4.11
C PHE A 114 -6.60 -3.72 -3.50
N TYR A 115 -6.02 -2.63 -3.05
CA TYR A 115 -6.72 -1.42 -2.62
C TYR A 115 -6.76 -0.42 -3.76
N ILE A 116 -7.96 -0.13 -4.27
CA ILE A 116 -8.17 0.58 -5.52
C ILE A 116 -8.66 2.01 -5.27
N CYS A 117 -7.97 2.98 -5.88
CA CYS A 117 -8.39 4.38 -5.96
C CYS A 117 -9.31 4.54 -7.19
N THR A 118 -10.61 4.78 -6.95
CA THR A 118 -11.61 4.68 -8.04
C THR A 118 -11.54 5.82 -9.04
N ASP A 119 -11.17 7.05 -8.63
CA ASP A 119 -11.01 8.19 -9.54
C ASP A 119 -9.87 7.97 -10.54
N ALA A 120 -8.76 7.39 -10.09
CA ALA A 120 -7.64 7.06 -10.97
C ALA A 120 -8.02 5.99 -11.99
N VAL A 121 -8.83 4.99 -11.60
CA VAL A 121 -9.36 3.96 -12.52
C VAL A 121 -10.26 4.58 -13.58
N GLU A 122 -11.16 5.49 -13.22
CA GLU A 122 -12.05 6.17 -14.16
C GLU A 122 -11.29 7.13 -15.08
N ASN A 123 -10.39 7.93 -14.53
CA ASN A 123 -9.68 8.99 -15.25
C ASN A 123 -8.33 8.58 -15.86
N GLY A 124 -7.79 7.43 -15.48
CA GLY A 124 -6.57 6.85 -16.05
C GLY A 124 -5.28 7.34 -15.41
N MET A 125 -5.31 8.34 -14.52
CA MET A 125 -4.12 8.94 -13.95
C MET A 125 -4.32 9.36 -12.50
N PHE A 126 -3.28 9.21 -11.70
CA PHE A 126 -3.28 9.69 -10.32
C PHE A 126 -3.08 11.21 -10.26
N TRP A 127 -3.73 11.88 -9.31
CA TRP A 127 -3.65 13.34 -9.21
C TRP A 127 -2.22 13.86 -9.00
N TRP A 128 -1.37 13.12 -8.27
CA TRP A 128 0.02 13.53 -8.01
C TRP A 128 0.92 13.41 -9.23
N THR A 129 0.72 12.43 -10.08
CA THR A 129 1.44 12.30 -11.35
C THR A 129 1.00 13.38 -12.34
N LYS A 130 -0.30 13.67 -12.38
CA LYS A 130 -0.84 14.79 -13.16
C LYS A 130 -0.27 16.13 -12.68
N ALA A 131 -0.30 16.40 -11.38
CA ALA A 131 0.28 17.62 -10.82
C ALA A 131 1.77 17.76 -11.13
N LYS A 132 2.53 16.66 -11.08
CA LYS A 132 3.95 16.63 -11.46
C LYS A 132 4.14 16.92 -12.95
N ALA A 133 3.39 16.26 -13.82
CA ALA A 133 3.46 16.44 -15.27
C ALA A 133 3.08 17.87 -15.69
N SER A 134 2.04 18.44 -15.06
CA SER A 134 1.55 19.79 -15.29
C SER A 134 2.18 20.84 -14.37
N SER A 135 3.27 20.54 -13.70
CA SER A 135 3.85 21.39 -12.65
C SER A 135 4.23 22.82 -13.12
N ARG A 136 4.52 22.99 -14.43
CA ARG A 136 4.81 24.32 -15.01
C ARG A 136 3.60 25.24 -15.02
N LEU A 137 2.38 24.70 -15.01
CA LEU A 137 1.12 25.45 -14.95
C LEU A 137 0.77 25.87 -13.52
N LEU A 138 1.46 25.33 -12.52
CA LEU A 138 1.24 25.62 -11.11
C LEU A 138 2.14 26.77 -10.62
N PRO A 139 1.68 27.57 -9.65
CA PRO A 139 2.53 28.46 -8.87
C PRO A 139 3.75 27.71 -8.33
N ARG A 140 4.88 28.40 -8.22
CA ARG A 140 6.17 27.78 -7.85
C ARG A 140 6.11 26.99 -6.55
N GLU A 141 5.38 27.48 -5.56
CA GLU A 141 5.14 26.90 -4.24
C GLU A 141 4.32 25.60 -4.28
N LEU A 142 3.48 25.39 -5.31
CA LEU A 142 2.60 24.23 -5.47
C LEU A 142 3.12 23.17 -6.46
N ARG A 143 4.31 23.38 -7.03
CA ARG A 143 4.88 22.46 -8.05
C ARG A 143 5.28 21.09 -7.52
N GLN A 144 5.41 20.95 -6.20
CA GLN A 144 5.70 19.68 -5.55
C GLN A 144 4.41 19.06 -5.05
N ALA A 145 4.18 17.76 -5.32
CA ALA A 145 3.00 17.05 -4.85
C ALA A 145 2.81 17.15 -3.32
N GLU A 146 3.92 17.20 -2.58
CA GLU A 146 3.92 17.38 -1.13
C GLU A 146 3.29 18.70 -0.68
N ALA A 147 3.43 19.77 -1.44
CA ALA A 147 2.78 21.04 -1.13
C ALA A 147 1.26 20.94 -1.32
N LEU A 148 0.80 20.23 -2.36
CA LEU A 148 -0.62 19.98 -2.60
C LEU A 148 -1.25 19.08 -1.53
N ARG A 149 -0.50 18.11 -0.99
CA ARG A 149 -0.95 17.25 0.12
C ARG A 149 -1.26 18.00 1.41
N ARG A 150 -0.68 19.18 1.60
CA ARG A 150 -0.88 20.02 2.81
C ARG A 150 -2.09 20.93 2.72
N LEU A 151 -2.70 21.03 1.54
CA LEU A 151 -3.88 21.87 1.35
C LEU A 151 -5.13 21.20 1.91
N PRO A 152 -6.13 22.00 2.36
CA PRO A 152 -7.49 21.50 2.54
C PRO A 152 -7.96 20.80 1.26
N GLU A 153 -8.69 19.70 1.40
CA GLU A 153 -9.07 18.84 0.29
C GLU A 153 -9.81 19.59 -0.83
N GLN A 154 -10.73 20.48 -0.45
CA GLN A 154 -11.47 21.31 -1.41
C GLN A 154 -10.54 22.15 -2.29
N GLN A 155 -9.49 22.75 -1.71
CA GLN A 155 -8.52 23.54 -2.47
C GLN A 155 -7.69 22.66 -3.40
N ARG A 156 -7.24 21.50 -2.92
CA ARG A 156 -6.52 20.53 -3.75
C ARG A 156 -7.38 20.10 -4.94
N LYS A 157 -8.64 19.73 -4.71
CA LYS A 157 -9.59 19.33 -5.77
C LYS A 157 -9.80 20.46 -6.81
N GLN A 158 -9.94 21.70 -6.38
CA GLN A 158 -10.07 22.85 -7.30
C GLN A 158 -8.84 22.97 -8.21
N ILE A 159 -7.64 22.87 -7.66
CA ILE A 159 -6.39 22.93 -8.43
C ILE A 159 -6.31 21.78 -9.44
N ILE A 160 -6.60 20.54 -9.00
CA ILE A 160 -6.57 19.37 -9.89
C ILE A 160 -7.61 19.50 -11.00
N ASN A 161 -8.81 19.99 -10.70
CA ASN A 161 -9.85 20.24 -11.70
C ASN A 161 -9.43 21.30 -12.73
N GLN A 162 -8.76 22.38 -12.31
CA GLN A 162 -8.19 23.35 -13.22
C GLN A 162 -7.12 22.71 -14.13
N LEU A 163 -6.24 21.89 -13.59
CA LEU A 163 -5.26 21.16 -14.40
C LEU A 163 -5.94 20.20 -15.38
N ASN A 164 -7.05 19.55 -15.00
CA ASN A 164 -7.84 18.70 -15.88
C ASN A 164 -8.42 19.48 -17.08
N GLN A 165 -8.87 20.69 -16.87
CA GLN A 165 -9.42 21.56 -17.92
C GLN A 165 -8.32 22.07 -18.88
N LEU A 166 -7.11 22.29 -18.37
CA LEU A 166 -5.98 22.80 -19.14
C LEU A 166 -5.19 21.72 -19.88
N THR A 167 -5.45 20.45 -19.57
CA THR A 167 -4.68 19.34 -20.11
C THR A 167 -5.64 18.34 -20.79
N PRO A 168 -5.48 18.05 -22.08
CA PRO A 168 -6.31 17.07 -22.78
C PRO A 168 -6.27 15.69 -22.11
N PRO A 169 -7.36 14.92 -22.10
CA PRO A 169 -7.42 13.59 -21.49
C PRO A 169 -6.40 12.59 -22.05
N ASP A 170 -6.04 12.74 -23.33
CA ASP A 170 -5.11 11.91 -24.08
C ASP A 170 -3.65 12.40 -24.04
N ALA A 171 -3.37 13.46 -23.29
CA ALA A 171 -2.01 14.01 -23.15
C ALA A 171 -1.06 13.08 -22.38
N TYR A 172 -1.57 12.05 -21.70
CA TYR A 172 -0.80 11.17 -20.84
C TYR A 172 -1.15 9.72 -21.09
N GLU A 173 -0.16 8.85 -20.95
CA GLU A 173 -0.41 7.41 -20.89
C GLU A 173 -1.19 7.06 -19.62
N ARG A 174 -2.11 6.09 -19.75
CA ARG A 174 -2.88 5.58 -18.62
C ARG A 174 -1.98 4.86 -17.64
N GLU A 175 -1.96 5.30 -16.40
CA GLU A 175 -1.18 4.71 -15.31
C GLU A 175 -2.01 3.79 -14.41
N ALA A 176 -3.30 4.07 -14.26
CA ALA A 176 -4.21 3.26 -13.45
C ALA A 176 -4.92 2.19 -14.31
N MET A 177 -5.30 1.10 -13.68
CA MET A 177 -6.17 0.08 -14.24
C MET A 177 -7.43 0.71 -14.83
N THR A 178 -8.06 0.03 -15.79
CA THR A 178 -9.42 0.32 -16.22
C THR A 178 -10.45 -0.39 -15.32
N VAL A 179 -11.73 -0.02 -15.43
CA VAL A 179 -12.81 -0.75 -14.76
C VAL A 179 -12.83 -2.23 -15.18
N ASP A 180 -12.57 -2.52 -16.46
CA ASP A 180 -12.51 -3.89 -16.96
C ASP A 180 -11.31 -4.65 -16.42
N ASP A 181 -10.17 -3.99 -16.19
CA ASP A 181 -9.02 -4.59 -15.53
C ASP A 181 -9.34 -4.94 -14.08
N VAL A 182 -10.04 -4.05 -13.34
CA VAL A 182 -10.49 -4.32 -11.96
C VAL A 182 -11.47 -5.49 -11.92
N ARG A 183 -12.43 -5.56 -12.87
CA ARG A 183 -13.33 -6.70 -13.02
C ARG A 183 -12.55 -7.99 -13.28
N TYR A 184 -11.59 -7.94 -14.21
CA TYR A 184 -10.76 -9.09 -14.54
C TYR A 184 -9.99 -9.60 -13.31
N ILE A 185 -9.23 -8.76 -12.64
CA ILE A 185 -8.46 -9.23 -11.47
C ILE A 185 -9.36 -9.70 -10.34
N SER A 186 -10.53 -9.08 -10.13
CA SER A 186 -11.50 -9.51 -9.12
C SER A 186 -12.11 -10.89 -9.41
N SER A 187 -12.12 -11.32 -10.67
CA SER A 187 -12.60 -12.66 -11.05
C SER A 187 -11.63 -13.79 -10.65
N LEU A 188 -10.38 -13.45 -10.41
CA LEU A 188 -9.36 -14.42 -10.00
C LEU A 188 -9.61 -14.86 -8.54
N PRO A 189 -9.57 -16.16 -8.25
CA PRO A 189 -9.83 -16.66 -6.88
C PRO A 189 -8.77 -16.24 -5.85
N GLN A 190 -7.59 -15.81 -6.32
CA GLN A 190 -6.50 -15.35 -5.47
C GLN A 190 -6.62 -13.85 -5.10
N VAL A 191 -7.53 -13.11 -5.71
CA VAL A 191 -7.57 -11.65 -5.59
C VAL A 191 -8.77 -11.18 -4.79
N THR A 192 -8.51 -10.38 -3.76
CA THR A 192 -9.51 -9.61 -3.02
C THR A 192 -9.38 -8.13 -3.38
N ILE A 193 -10.51 -7.43 -3.54
CA ILE A 193 -10.54 -5.98 -3.77
C ILE A 193 -10.93 -5.26 -2.49
N GLY A 194 -10.15 -4.24 -2.13
CA GLY A 194 -10.40 -3.29 -1.06
C GLY A 194 -10.49 -1.86 -1.60
N SER A 195 -10.98 -0.95 -0.79
CA SER A 195 -11.11 0.48 -1.13
C SER A 195 -9.88 1.27 -0.73
N HIS A 196 -9.45 2.19 -1.61
CA HIS A 196 -8.42 3.20 -1.34
C HIS A 196 -8.96 4.61 -1.58
N THR A 197 -10.22 4.87 -1.21
CA THR A 197 -10.97 6.11 -1.46
C THR A 197 -11.28 6.34 -2.96
N ILE A 198 -11.96 7.46 -3.23
CA ILE A 198 -12.20 7.91 -4.60
C ILE A 198 -10.93 8.59 -5.14
N SER A 199 -10.52 9.69 -4.49
CA SER A 199 -9.54 10.64 -5.03
C SER A 199 -8.18 10.61 -4.33
N HIS A 200 -7.93 9.62 -3.47
CA HIS A 200 -6.72 9.51 -2.67
C HIS A 200 -6.38 10.82 -1.91
N PRO A 201 -7.30 11.32 -1.07
CA PRO A 201 -7.08 12.53 -0.29
C PRO A 201 -6.14 12.28 0.89
N VAL A 202 -5.67 13.34 1.52
CA VAL A 202 -5.12 13.28 2.87
C VAL A 202 -6.28 13.43 3.84
N LEU A 203 -6.82 12.32 4.37
CA LEU A 203 -8.07 12.29 5.15
C LEU A 203 -8.13 13.30 6.29
N PRO A 204 -7.06 13.56 7.07
CA PRO A 204 -7.05 14.63 8.07
C PRO A 204 -7.29 16.04 7.54
N ASN A 205 -7.16 16.28 6.23
CA ASN A 205 -7.43 17.56 5.58
C ASN A 205 -8.86 17.67 5.01
N CYS A 206 -9.65 16.60 5.17
CA CYS A 206 -11.03 16.50 4.73
C CYS A 206 -11.99 16.89 5.84
N THR A 207 -13.15 17.41 5.47
CA THR A 207 -14.32 17.50 6.36
C THR A 207 -14.95 16.12 6.55
N ASP A 208 -15.74 15.94 7.60
CA ASP A 208 -16.45 14.69 7.86
C ASP A 208 -17.33 14.25 6.68
N SER A 209 -18.01 15.20 6.02
CA SER A 209 -18.80 14.89 4.83
C SER A 209 -17.98 14.46 3.63
N GLU A 210 -16.75 14.97 3.48
CA GLU A 210 -15.82 14.51 2.44
C GLU A 210 -15.27 13.12 2.76
N ILE A 211 -14.95 12.82 4.02
CA ILE A 211 -14.52 11.47 4.45
C ILE A 211 -15.63 10.45 4.19
N ASP A 212 -16.85 10.77 4.62
CA ASP A 212 -18.03 9.93 4.40
C ASP A 212 -18.25 9.61 2.92
N TYR A 213 -18.17 10.63 2.08
CA TYR A 213 -18.31 10.50 0.63
C TYR A 213 -17.18 9.66 0.00
N GLU A 214 -15.92 9.96 0.35
CA GLU A 214 -14.74 9.25 -0.18
C GLU A 214 -14.77 7.76 0.15
N MET A 215 -15.16 7.40 1.37
CA MET A 215 -15.25 6.01 1.81
C MET A 215 -16.49 5.29 1.28
N GLY A 216 -17.65 5.91 1.32
CA GLY A 216 -18.90 5.29 0.91
C GLY A 216 -19.00 5.08 -0.59
N GLU A 217 -18.72 6.12 -1.38
CA GLU A 217 -18.84 6.04 -2.83
C GLU A 217 -17.72 5.18 -3.46
N SER A 218 -16.48 5.19 -2.92
CA SER A 218 -15.46 4.28 -3.43
C SER A 218 -15.83 2.82 -3.25
N LYS A 219 -16.36 2.46 -2.06
CA LYS A 219 -16.87 1.11 -1.79
C LYS A 219 -17.98 0.74 -2.77
N LYS A 220 -19.00 1.59 -2.90
CA LYS A 220 -20.13 1.36 -3.80
C LYS A 220 -19.69 1.15 -5.24
N LYS A 221 -18.81 2.01 -5.77
CA LYS A 221 -18.27 1.87 -7.14
C LYS A 221 -17.56 0.54 -7.33
N LEU A 222 -16.71 0.15 -6.39
CA LEU A 222 -15.98 -1.12 -6.48
C LEU A 222 -16.91 -2.32 -6.41
N GLU A 223 -17.94 -2.28 -5.57
CA GLU A 223 -18.98 -3.32 -5.49
C GLU A 223 -19.82 -3.37 -6.78
N ASP A 224 -20.18 -2.23 -7.36
CA ASP A 224 -20.88 -2.14 -8.64
C ASP A 224 -20.03 -2.69 -9.81
N TRP A 225 -18.72 -2.44 -9.80
CA TRP A 225 -17.82 -2.92 -10.85
C TRP A 225 -17.58 -4.43 -10.76
N THR A 226 -17.41 -4.95 -9.56
CA THR A 226 -16.95 -6.34 -9.34
C THR A 226 -18.07 -7.33 -9.05
N GLY A 227 -19.23 -6.83 -8.62
CA GLY A 227 -20.34 -7.66 -8.11
C GLY A 227 -20.01 -8.37 -6.79
N LYS A 228 -18.94 -7.95 -6.09
CA LYS A 228 -18.47 -8.58 -4.83
C LYS A 228 -18.43 -7.55 -3.71
N PRO A 229 -18.67 -7.95 -2.43
CA PRO A 229 -18.58 -7.04 -1.31
C PRO A 229 -17.15 -6.56 -1.10
N VAL A 230 -16.97 -5.27 -0.81
CA VAL A 230 -15.71 -4.63 -0.47
C VAL A 230 -15.68 -4.35 1.02
N LYS A 231 -14.87 -5.10 1.76
CA LYS A 231 -14.91 -5.14 3.23
C LYS A 231 -13.68 -4.53 3.90
N SER A 232 -12.66 -4.18 3.13
CA SER A 232 -11.43 -3.59 3.65
C SER A 232 -11.09 -2.25 3.02
N PHE A 233 -10.39 -1.43 3.80
CA PHE A 233 -10.01 -0.07 3.46
C PHE A 233 -8.51 0.14 3.69
N SER A 234 -7.83 0.89 2.81
CA SER A 234 -6.47 1.36 3.04
C SER A 234 -6.49 2.89 3.18
N TYR A 235 -5.89 3.39 4.27
CA TYR A 235 -5.77 4.83 4.47
C TYR A 235 -4.78 5.44 3.47
N PRO A 236 -5.21 6.44 2.65
CA PRO A 236 -4.29 7.14 1.77
C PRO A 236 -3.10 7.72 2.53
N ASN A 237 -1.88 7.43 2.03
CA ASN A 237 -0.61 7.83 2.67
C ASN A 237 -0.41 7.28 4.11
N GLY A 238 -1.18 6.30 4.55
CA GLY A 238 -1.16 5.79 5.92
C GLY A 238 -1.60 6.81 6.99
N VAL A 239 -2.21 7.95 6.59
CA VAL A 239 -2.48 9.08 7.50
C VAL A 239 -3.95 9.12 7.89
N PHE A 240 -4.19 9.23 9.18
CA PHE A 240 -5.53 9.29 9.81
C PHE A 240 -5.48 10.13 11.08
N ASN A 241 -6.64 10.59 11.57
CA ASN A 241 -6.77 11.35 12.83
C ASN A 241 -7.74 10.72 13.84
N GLY A 242 -8.40 9.62 13.46
CA GLY A 242 -9.35 8.88 14.28
C GLY A 242 -10.81 9.18 13.98
N ASN A 243 -11.15 10.28 13.30
CA ASN A 243 -12.52 10.58 12.89
C ASN A 243 -13.05 9.59 11.85
N GLU A 244 -12.15 8.97 11.09
CA GLU A 244 -12.45 8.04 10.01
C GLU A 244 -13.18 6.78 10.51
N ARG A 245 -12.96 6.40 11.77
CA ARG A 245 -13.52 5.17 12.36
C ARG A 245 -15.05 5.10 12.24
N GLN A 246 -15.74 6.17 12.56
CA GLN A 246 -17.21 6.22 12.49
C GLN A 246 -17.73 5.96 11.06
N PHE A 247 -16.97 6.37 10.03
CA PHE A 247 -17.34 6.16 8.63
C PHE A 247 -16.99 4.76 8.16
N LEU A 248 -15.90 4.17 8.65
CA LEU A 248 -15.58 2.75 8.42
C LEU A 248 -16.73 1.86 8.97
N GLU A 249 -17.15 2.11 10.20
CA GLU A 249 -18.27 1.40 10.83
C GLU A 249 -19.58 1.64 10.08
N LYS A 250 -19.89 2.89 9.73
CA LYS A 250 -21.10 3.28 8.98
C LYS A 250 -21.20 2.54 7.64
N HIS A 251 -20.10 2.43 6.90
CA HIS A 251 -20.08 1.79 5.59
C HIS A 251 -19.80 0.27 5.66
N GLY A 252 -19.67 -0.30 6.87
CA GLY A 252 -19.51 -1.74 7.06
C GLY A 252 -18.19 -2.29 6.57
N TYR A 253 -17.10 -1.52 6.72
CA TYR A 253 -15.75 -2.06 6.58
C TYR A 253 -15.41 -2.95 7.79
N GLU A 254 -14.71 -4.05 7.56
CA GLU A 254 -14.30 -5.01 8.62
C GLU A 254 -12.83 -4.82 9.01
N LEU A 255 -12.03 -4.22 8.11
CA LEU A 255 -10.59 -4.00 8.29
C LEU A 255 -10.19 -2.67 7.66
N ALA A 256 -9.34 -1.91 8.36
CA ALA A 256 -8.62 -0.79 7.74
C ALA A 256 -7.12 -0.88 8.04
N VAL A 257 -6.29 -0.59 7.04
CA VAL A 257 -4.86 -0.82 7.08
C VAL A 257 -4.05 0.46 7.02
N THR A 258 -2.97 0.51 7.80
CA THR A 258 -2.04 1.63 7.91
C THR A 258 -0.68 1.29 7.27
N ASP A 259 0.30 2.19 7.39
CA ASP A 259 1.70 2.01 6.97
C ASP A 259 2.68 1.90 8.15
N GLU A 260 2.20 1.49 9.32
CA GLU A 260 3.07 1.23 10.46
C GLU A 260 3.96 0.01 10.22
N GLY A 261 5.23 0.21 9.88
CA GLY A 261 6.21 -0.83 9.56
C GLY A 261 6.55 -1.76 10.73
N ARG A 262 5.59 -2.53 11.23
CA ARG A 262 5.74 -3.56 12.26
C ARG A 262 4.91 -4.81 11.95
N PHE A 263 5.19 -5.89 12.63
CA PHE A 263 4.30 -7.06 12.58
C PHE A 263 2.97 -6.74 13.24
N ALA A 264 1.90 -7.28 12.69
CA ALA A 264 0.59 -7.20 13.31
C ALA A 264 0.46 -8.22 14.44
N ASP A 265 -0.17 -7.79 15.54
CA ASP A 265 -0.59 -8.64 16.64
C ASP A 265 -2.09 -8.97 16.49
N LEU A 266 -2.51 -10.15 16.97
CA LEU A 266 -3.92 -10.57 16.91
C LEU A 266 -4.87 -9.72 17.77
N ASN A 267 -4.34 -8.85 18.61
CA ASN A 267 -5.09 -7.90 19.41
C ASN A 267 -4.99 -6.46 18.88
N ASP A 268 -4.36 -6.26 17.72
CA ASP A 268 -4.36 -4.95 17.08
C ASP A 268 -5.79 -4.53 16.72
N ASP A 269 -6.03 -3.23 16.73
CA ASP A 269 -7.30 -2.66 16.27
C ASP A 269 -7.49 -2.99 14.77
N CYS A 270 -8.61 -3.62 14.44
CA CYS A 270 -8.93 -4.00 13.06
C CYS A 270 -9.02 -2.79 12.11
N TYR A 271 -9.23 -1.58 12.62
CA TYR A 271 -9.22 -0.34 11.83
C TYR A 271 -7.86 0.36 11.81
N LEU A 272 -6.84 -0.21 12.44
CA LEU A 272 -5.47 0.30 12.45
C LEU A 272 -4.45 -0.83 12.22
N PHE A 273 -4.79 -1.76 11.32
CA PHE A 273 -3.97 -2.94 11.06
C PHE A 273 -2.66 -2.54 10.36
N PRO A 274 -1.49 -2.84 10.94
CA PRO A 274 -0.20 -2.34 10.44
C PRO A 274 0.27 -3.11 9.22
N ARG A 275 0.94 -2.40 8.30
CA ARG A 275 1.66 -2.98 7.16
C ARG A 275 3.03 -2.33 7.01
N ALA A 276 4.00 -3.09 6.54
CA ALA A 276 5.31 -2.55 6.15
C ALA A 276 5.29 -2.09 4.68
N ASP A 277 5.77 -0.87 4.43
CA ASP A 277 5.96 -0.34 3.07
C ASP A 277 7.15 -1.02 2.39
N ILE A 278 6.93 -1.56 1.20
CA ILE A 278 7.96 -2.17 0.35
C ILE A 278 8.32 -1.22 -0.78
N MET A 279 9.60 -0.91 -0.88
CA MET A 279 10.13 0.01 -1.88
C MET A 279 10.12 -0.61 -3.28
N ASP A 280 9.26 -0.13 -4.18
CA ASP A 280 9.10 -0.67 -5.56
C ASP A 280 10.41 -0.70 -6.36
N ASP A 281 11.33 0.24 -6.08
CA ASP A 281 12.65 0.34 -6.69
C ASP A 281 13.81 -0.08 -5.76
N GLY A 282 13.48 -0.60 -4.59
CA GLY A 282 14.44 -1.10 -3.62
C GLY A 282 15.10 -2.42 -4.04
N SER A 283 16.21 -2.74 -3.42
CA SER A 283 16.84 -4.04 -3.60
C SER A 283 16.04 -5.14 -2.87
N PHE A 284 16.21 -6.40 -3.32
CA PHE A 284 15.61 -7.53 -2.62
C PHE A 284 16.04 -7.59 -1.13
N ALA A 285 17.33 -7.34 -0.85
CA ALA A 285 17.83 -7.37 0.52
C ALA A 285 17.18 -6.28 1.40
N GLU A 286 17.04 -5.07 0.88
CA GLU A 286 16.37 -3.96 1.54
C GLU A 286 14.90 -4.32 1.84
N ASN A 287 14.17 -4.77 0.83
CA ASN A 287 12.76 -5.10 0.94
C ASN A 287 12.48 -6.30 1.85
N LEU A 288 13.37 -7.28 1.88
CA LEU A 288 13.29 -8.36 2.85
C LEU A 288 13.48 -7.86 4.30
N CYS A 289 14.35 -6.88 4.51
CA CYS A 289 14.52 -6.23 5.81
C CYS A 289 13.28 -5.39 6.21
N HIS A 290 12.61 -4.75 5.25
CA HIS A 290 11.34 -4.05 5.49
C HIS A 290 10.24 -5.05 5.88
N ALA A 291 9.96 -6.03 5.03
CA ALA A 291 8.91 -7.03 5.25
C ALA A 291 9.08 -7.78 6.59
N LEU A 292 10.30 -8.09 6.99
CA LEU A 292 10.60 -8.77 8.25
C LEU A 292 10.84 -7.84 9.44
N ASN A 293 10.46 -6.56 9.33
CA ASN A 293 10.60 -5.57 10.40
C ASN A 293 12.01 -5.50 11.01
N VAL A 294 13.03 -5.66 10.19
CA VAL A 294 14.45 -5.48 10.59
C VAL A 294 14.90 -4.05 10.33
N TRP A 295 14.36 -3.42 9.28
CA TRP A 295 14.79 -2.12 8.80
C TRP A 295 14.47 -0.98 9.76
N GLU A 296 13.19 -0.83 10.13
CA GLU A 296 12.73 0.28 10.96
C GLU A 296 13.40 0.37 12.35
N PRO A 297 13.54 -0.71 13.13
CA PRO A 297 14.22 -0.67 14.41
C PRO A 297 15.69 -0.25 14.28
N VAL A 298 16.37 -0.68 13.23
CA VAL A 298 17.77 -0.32 12.97
C VAL A 298 17.89 1.16 12.64
N ILE A 299 17.09 1.67 11.72
CA ILE A 299 17.11 3.08 11.32
C ILE A 299 16.72 4.00 12.48
N LYS A 300 15.69 3.66 13.26
CA LYS A 300 15.30 4.41 14.47
C LYS A 300 16.44 4.47 15.49
N ARG A 301 17.17 3.37 15.69
CA ARG A 301 18.33 3.32 16.57
C ARG A 301 19.47 4.22 16.08
N PHE A 302 19.79 4.21 14.79
CA PHE A 302 20.80 5.09 14.19
C PHE A 302 20.42 6.57 14.32
N LYS A 303 19.17 6.94 13.99
CA LYS A 303 18.67 8.31 14.14
C LYS A 303 18.78 8.80 15.59
N ARG A 304 18.51 7.92 16.57
CA ARG A 304 18.64 8.25 18.02
C ARG A 304 20.10 8.51 18.42
N ILE A 305 21.05 7.68 17.95
CA ILE A 305 22.47 7.84 18.22
C ILE A 305 22.99 9.18 17.65
N ILE A 306 22.63 9.52 16.42
CA ILE A 306 23.02 10.77 15.76
C ILE A 306 22.45 12.00 16.49
N LYS A 307 21.20 11.91 17.02
CA LYS A 307 20.60 13.00 17.82
C LYS A 307 21.22 13.17 19.21
N LEU A 308 21.77 12.11 19.80
CA LEU A 308 22.45 12.16 21.09
C LEU A 308 23.92 12.62 21.01
N GLY A 309 24.48 12.66 19.79
CA GLY A 309 25.82 13.17 19.51
C GLY A 309 25.86 14.62 19.00
N ARG A 310 24.72 15.31 19.04
CA ARG A 310 24.59 16.77 18.83
C ARG A 310 24.10 17.45 20.09
#